data_2a623bf6677d173618cf3dd2973c1ff1
#
_entry.id   2a623bf6677d173618cf3dd2973c1ff1
#
_cell.length_a   1.000
_cell.length_b   1.000
_cell.length_c   1.000
_cell.angle_alpha   90.00
_cell.angle_beta   90.00
_cell.angle_gamma   90.00
#
_symmetry.space_group_name_H-M   'P 1'
#
loop_
_entity.id
_entity.type
_entity.pdbx_description
1 polymer ?
#
loop_
_entity_poly.entity_id
_entity_poly.type
_entity_poly.pdbx_seq_one_letter_code
_entity_poly.pdbx_strand_id
1 'polypeptide(L)'
;MTTTYLPKLNVPGPPLNPILGRLPMILRFAKDSIGYARPLFETYGFVVSMTAEGGTNIYSPLAKCPGTVFTCGAENVRKVTSQHEIYYKYPLTGNMFRKRNDSPRTEPLKHFGVGLFGVNSGTHRQHRQLLMPAFHKQRIDSYRSDMVAITQSVLEQLTIDKPVDIAQVMRLLTLRIATKTLFGSDIGEEGAKSGQILQEVSAMNGNLAIAFLPFDIPGLPYHRLLNLFAQLDDEMRALIRRKQANNTDDGDVLSMLIRAQDAETGLRLSEDELLGHTGVIFAAGHETSANALTWTLFLLSQHPLWAQDVVDELQSVLKGEAPTIEQLQKLPLLERVIKESMRLLTPVPWNGRVTSQATELGGYELPKGTEVFVSIYQTHHLAEIYPEPEKFNPQRWETFEPTMFEYNPFSAGSRVCIGAGFAMMEIKIVLSMLLQKYRLQYIPNQTIDRFGLIVMAPKNGIKMIVRKQDYNFTQGVGGVKGNIREMVELIG
;
A
#
# COMPACT_ATOMS: atom_id res chain seq x y z
N MET A 1 -39.51 20.78 2.56
CA MET A 1 -38.20 20.11 2.41
C MET A 1 -37.96 19.94 0.92
N THR A 2 -37.14 20.77 0.31
CA THR A 2 -36.79 20.69 -1.10
C THR A 2 -35.94 19.44 -1.27
N THR A 3 -36.47 18.42 -1.91
CA THR A 3 -35.74 17.26 -2.42
C THR A 3 -34.72 17.74 -3.45
N THR A 4 -33.54 18.14 -3.00
CA THR A 4 -32.44 18.45 -3.91
C THR A 4 -31.99 17.12 -4.55
N TYR A 5 -32.46 16.88 -5.78
CA TYR A 5 -31.99 15.75 -6.59
C TYR A 5 -30.46 15.80 -6.68
N LEU A 6 -29.81 14.66 -6.42
CA LEU A 6 -28.39 14.50 -6.75
C LEU A 6 -28.24 14.67 -8.27
N PRO A 7 -27.24 15.41 -8.76
CA PRO A 7 -26.98 15.47 -10.19
C PRO A 7 -26.72 14.05 -10.71
N LYS A 8 -27.38 13.70 -11.79
CA LYS A 8 -27.25 12.37 -12.40
C LYS A 8 -25.84 12.21 -12.94
N LEU A 9 -25.21 11.10 -12.58
CA LEU A 9 -23.91 10.72 -13.13
C LEU A 9 -24.11 10.12 -14.53
N ASN A 10 -23.59 10.77 -15.55
CA ASN A 10 -23.76 10.36 -16.95
C ASN A 10 -22.54 9.60 -17.48
N VAL A 11 -22.11 8.58 -16.73
CA VAL A 11 -20.99 7.69 -17.06
C VAL A 11 -21.52 6.28 -17.28
N PRO A 12 -21.11 5.56 -18.35
CA PRO A 12 -21.60 4.21 -18.62
C PRO A 12 -21.24 3.25 -17.47
N GLY A 13 -22.07 2.24 -17.28
CA GLY A 13 -21.87 1.24 -16.23
C GLY A 13 -22.97 0.18 -16.23
N PRO A 14 -22.86 -0.85 -15.41
CA PRO A 14 -23.86 -1.91 -15.32
C PRO A 14 -25.19 -1.39 -14.76
N PRO A 15 -26.32 -1.96 -15.22
CA PRO A 15 -27.63 -1.63 -14.71
C PRO A 15 -27.77 -2.06 -13.25
N LEU A 16 -28.67 -1.40 -12.52
CA LEU A 16 -28.98 -1.78 -11.15
C LEU A 16 -29.61 -3.17 -11.08
N ASN A 17 -29.34 -3.89 -9.98
CA ASN A 17 -30.11 -5.06 -9.67
C ASN A 17 -31.56 -4.65 -9.35
N PRO A 18 -32.59 -5.23 -10.01
CA PRO A 18 -33.97 -4.79 -9.88
C PRO A 18 -34.55 -4.94 -8.45
N ILE A 19 -34.01 -5.87 -7.66
CA ILE A 19 -34.50 -6.15 -6.29
C ILE A 19 -33.59 -5.53 -5.24
N LEU A 20 -32.28 -5.75 -5.36
CA LEU A 20 -31.28 -5.39 -4.34
C LEU A 20 -30.56 -4.06 -4.63
N GLY A 21 -30.93 -3.37 -5.71
CA GLY A 21 -30.35 -2.09 -6.10
C GLY A 21 -28.82 -2.17 -6.25
N ARG A 22 -28.11 -1.31 -5.53
CA ARG A 22 -26.64 -1.17 -5.60
C ARG A 22 -25.85 -2.18 -4.75
N LEU A 23 -26.53 -2.84 -3.80
CA LEU A 23 -25.87 -3.67 -2.79
C LEU A 23 -25.02 -4.81 -3.39
N PRO A 24 -25.46 -5.57 -4.40
CA PRO A 24 -24.63 -6.64 -4.97
C PRO A 24 -23.32 -6.14 -5.57
N MET A 25 -23.32 -4.95 -6.22
CA MET A 25 -22.13 -4.35 -6.81
C MET A 25 -21.12 -3.95 -5.73
N ILE A 26 -21.59 -3.31 -4.67
CA ILE A 26 -20.75 -2.91 -3.53
C ILE A 26 -20.12 -4.15 -2.88
N LEU A 27 -20.90 -5.22 -2.65
CA LEU A 27 -20.39 -6.45 -2.04
C LEU A 27 -19.39 -7.19 -2.94
N ARG A 28 -19.63 -7.24 -4.26
CA ARG A 28 -18.69 -7.84 -5.22
C ARG A 28 -17.38 -7.06 -5.24
N PHE A 29 -17.44 -5.72 -5.30
CA PHE A 29 -16.27 -4.87 -5.26
C PHE A 29 -15.50 -5.02 -3.94
N ALA A 30 -16.18 -5.06 -2.80
CA ALA A 30 -15.55 -5.27 -1.49
C ALA A 30 -14.89 -6.66 -1.36
N LYS A 31 -15.44 -7.68 -2.01
CA LYS A 31 -14.89 -9.04 -2.00
C LYS A 31 -13.65 -9.19 -2.89
N ASP A 32 -13.71 -8.65 -4.10
CA ASP A 32 -12.60 -8.66 -5.08
C ASP A 32 -12.75 -7.44 -6.01
N SER A 33 -12.06 -6.37 -5.63
CA SER A 33 -12.16 -5.08 -6.33
C SER A 33 -11.62 -5.13 -7.77
N ILE A 34 -10.55 -5.91 -7.99
CA ILE A 34 -9.93 -6.09 -9.32
C ILE A 34 -10.83 -6.95 -10.20
N GLY A 35 -11.24 -8.14 -9.72
CA GLY A 35 -12.10 -9.05 -10.45
C GLY A 35 -13.48 -8.45 -10.75
N TYR A 36 -13.96 -7.50 -9.93
CA TYR A 36 -15.18 -6.76 -10.23
C TYR A 36 -14.98 -5.70 -11.32
N ALA A 37 -13.91 -4.94 -11.29
CA ALA A 37 -13.73 -3.79 -12.18
C ALA A 37 -13.16 -4.16 -13.56
N ARG A 38 -12.34 -5.20 -13.68
CA ARG A 38 -11.72 -5.64 -14.94
C ARG A 38 -12.77 -5.85 -16.07
N PRO A 39 -13.84 -6.65 -15.89
CA PRO A 39 -14.87 -6.79 -16.92
C PRO A 39 -15.61 -5.49 -17.25
N LEU A 40 -15.69 -4.56 -16.30
CA LEU A 40 -16.31 -3.26 -16.56
C LEU A 40 -15.46 -2.42 -17.52
N PHE A 41 -14.14 -2.41 -17.34
CA PHE A 41 -13.22 -1.72 -18.27
C PHE A 41 -13.27 -2.36 -19.67
N GLU A 42 -13.33 -3.68 -19.77
CA GLU A 42 -13.44 -4.41 -21.02
C GLU A 42 -14.76 -4.09 -21.76
N THR A 43 -15.86 -3.89 -21.01
CA THR A 43 -17.19 -3.65 -21.58
C THR A 43 -17.46 -2.19 -21.90
N TYR A 44 -17.06 -1.27 -21.02
CA TYR A 44 -17.48 0.13 -21.05
C TYR A 44 -16.35 1.12 -21.35
N GLY A 45 -15.09 0.66 -21.41
CA GLY A 45 -13.91 1.49 -21.65
C GLY A 45 -13.26 2.04 -20.39
N PHE A 46 -12.33 2.97 -20.55
CA PHE A 46 -11.41 3.41 -19.50
C PHE A 46 -12.01 4.32 -18.41
N VAL A 47 -13.26 4.76 -18.58
CA VAL A 47 -14.01 5.50 -17.56
C VAL A 47 -15.38 4.86 -17.42
N VAL A 48 -15.65 4.26 -16.28
CA VAL A 48 -16.86 3.48 -16.05
C VAL A 48 -17.44 3.74 -14.67
N SER A 49 -18.76 3.86 -14.56
CA SER A 49 -19.45 3.98 -13.27
C SER A 49 -19.70 2.61 -12.64
N MET A 50 -19.64 2.53 -11.31
CA MET A 50 -20.01 1.32 -10.58
C MET A 50 -21.44 0.87 -10.89
N THR A 51 -22.34 1.81 -11.20
CA THR A 51 -23.71 1.57 -11.66
C THR A 51 -24.11 2.66 -12.66
N ALA A 52 -24.89 2.34 -13.69
CA ALA A 52 -25.35 3.30 -14.70
C ALA A 52 -26.14 4.50 -14.12
N GLU A 53 -26.80 4.32 -12.98
CA GLU A 53 -27.56 5.37 -12.32
C GLU A 53 -26.78 6.16 -11.26
N GLY A 54 -25.50 5.81 -11.01
CA GLY A 54 -24.69 6.41 -9.95
C GLY A 54 -25.24 6.15 -8.55
N GLY A 55 -25.03 7.10 -7.64
CA GLY A 55 -25.57 7.08 -6.27
C GLY A 55 -24.85 6.10 -5.31
N THR A 56 -23.75 5.46 -5.72
CA THR A 56 -22.86 4.71 -4.83
C THR A 56 -21.99 5.67 -4.02
N ASN A 57 -21.66 5.27 -2.79
CA ASN A 57 -20.75 6.03 -1.93
C ASN A 57 -19.98 5.05 -1.04
N ILE A 58 -18.76 4.72 -1.41
CA ILE A 58 -17.89 3.77 -0.70
C ILE A 58 -16.69 4.45 -0.02
N TYR A 59 -16.31 5.63 -0.48
CA TYR A 59 -15.10 6.31 -0.02
C TYR A 59 -15.34 7.76 0.42
N SER A 60 -16.26 8.50 -0.24
CA SER A 60 -16.46 9.93 -0.02
C SER A 60 -17.03 10.23 1.38
N PRO A 61 -16.48 11.22 2.11
CA PRO A 61 -17.06 11.70 3.37
C PRO A 61 -18.36 12.48 3.16
N LEU A 62 -18.65 12.86 1.92
CA LEU A 62 -19.81 13.68 1.60
C LEU A 62 -21.08 12.86 1.69
N ALA A 63 -22.09 13.38 2.37
CA ALA A 63 -23.39 12.72 2.51
C ALA A 63 -24.11 12.54 1.15
N LYS A 64 -23.82 13.45 0.20
CA LYS A 64 -24.38 13.44 -1.16
C LYS A 64 -23.24 13.14 -2.15
N CYS A 65 -23.07 11.88 -2.49
CA CYS A 65 -22.13 11.41 -3.51
C CYS A 65 -22.90 11.08 -4.80
N PRO A 66 -22.59 11.70 -5.95
CA PRO A 66 -23.25 11.40 -7.22
C PRO A 66 -23.04 9.94 -7.67
N GLY A 67 -21.90 9.35 -7.32
CA GLY A 67 -21.57 7.96 -7.61
C GLY A 67 -20.08 7.70 -7.58
N THR A 68 -19.74 6.43 -7.82
CA THR A 68 -18.37 5.93 -7.87
C THR A 68 -17.99 5.65 -9.32
N VAL A 69 -16.92 6.25 -9.79
CA VAL A 69 -16.34 6.06 -11.13
C VAL A 69 -14.99 5.37 -10.99
N PHE A 70 -14.78 4.36 -11.82
CA PHE A 70 -13.47 3.73 -12.00
C PHE A 70 -12.82 4.26 -13.26
N THR A 71 -11.49 4.43 -13.24
CA THR A 71 -10.74 4.85 -14.41
C THR A 71 -9.36 4.20 -14.47
N CYS A 72 -8.80 4.07 -15.68
CA CYS A 72 -7.44 3.59 -15.93
C CYS A 72 -6.86 4.29 -17.18
N GLY A 73 -5.63 3.94 -17.54
CA GLY A 73 -4.90 4.50 -18.67
C GLY A 73 -4.13 5.78 -18.33
N ALA A 74 -2.97 5.96 -18.96
CA ALA A 74 -1.98 6.99 -18.63
C ALA A 74 -2.56 8.41 -18.64
N GLU A 75 -3.42 8.74 -19.61
CA GLU A 75 -4.02 10.06 -19.73
C GLU A 75 -4.95 10.38 -18.53
N ASN A 76 -5.84 9.45 -18.17
CA ASN A 76 -6.75 9.61 -17.04
C ASN A 76 -5.98 9.62 -15.71
N VAL A 77 -4.96 8.76 -15.57
CA VAL A 77 -4.04 8.79 -14.42
C VAL A 77 -3.40 10.17 -14.30
N ARG A 78 -2.85 10.70 -15.40
CA ARG A 78 -2.24 12.03 -15.43
C ARG A 78 -3.24 13.09 -14.99
N LYS A 79 -4.44 13.11 -15.56
CA LYS A 79 -5.47 14.11 -15.25
C LYS A 79 -5.84 14.09 -13.77
N VAL A 80 -6.15 12.91 -13.22
CA VAL A 80 -6.56 12.79 -11.82
C VAL A 80 -5.44 13.08 -10.82
N THR A 81 -4.20 12.70 -11.14
CA THR A 81 -3.08 12.85 -10.18
C THR A 81 -2.41 14.22 -10.26
N SER A 82 -2.48 14.92 -11.41
CA SER A 82 -1.90 16.26 -11.59
C SER A 82 -2.84 17.38 -11.11
N GLN A 83 -4.16 17.22 -11.22
CA GLN A 83 -5.14 18.24 -10.85
C GLN A 83 -5.59 18.08 -9.38
N HIS A 84 -4.62 18.20 -8.46
CA HIS A 84 -4.83 17.97 -7.03
C HIS A 84 -5.81 18.96 -6.34
N GLU A 85 -6.07 20.10 -6.95
CA GLU A 85 -7.06 21.06 -6.49
C GLU A 85 -8.50 20.65 -6.85
N ILE A 86 -8.65 19.74 -7.82
CA ILE A 86 -9.95 19.20 -8.25
C ILE A 86 -10.18 17.84 -7.60
N TYR A 87 -9.16 16.97 -7.57
CA TYR A 87 -9.28 15.59 -7.09
C TYR A 87 -8.72 15.44 -5.68
N TYR A 88 -9.58 15.66 -4.70
CA TYR A 88 -9.24 15.58 -3.28
C TYR A 88 -9.09 14.14 -2.79
N LYS A 89 -8.21 13.95 -1.84
CA LYS A 89 -8.04 12.68 -1.13
C LYS A 89 -8.59 12.79 0.28
N TYR A 90 -9.22 11.73 0.74
CA TYR A 90 -9.73 11.62 2.10
C TYR A 90 -9.20 10.33 2.76
N PRO A 91 -9.05 10.32 4.09
CA PRO A 91 -8.63 9.11 4.80
C PRO A 91 -9.75 8.07 4.75
N LEU A 92 -9.41 6.83 4.42
CA LEU A 92 -10.38 5.73 4.33
C LEU A 92 -11.04 5.42 5.68
N THR A 93 -10.24 5.44 6.74
CA THR A 93 -10.70 5.14 8.10
C THR A 93 -11.70 6.16 8.63
N GLY A 94 -11.50 7.46 8.31
CA GLY A 94 -12.37 8.51 8.81
C GLY A 94 -13.80 8.50 8.23
N ASN A 95 -13.97 7.96 7.02
CA ASN A 95 -15.23 8.17 6.27
C ASN A 95 -16.22 7.02 6.42
N MET A 96 -15.79 5.78 6.45
CA MET A 96 -16.67 4.63 6.69
C MET A 96 -17.31 4.71 8.07
N PHE A 97 -16.60 5.24 9.07
CA PHE A 97 -17.01 5.27 10.46
C PHE A 97 -17.67 6.60 10.89
N ARG A 98 -17.22 7.71 10.31
CA ARG A 98 -17.71 9.07 10.65
C ARG A 98 -19.19 9.28 10.39
N LYS A 99 -19.76 8.66 9.37
CA LYS A 99 -21.19 8.80 9.02
C LYS A 99 -22.13 8.18 10.06
N ARG A 100 -21.66 7.27 10.90
CA ARG A 100 -22.50 6.48 11.81
C ARG A 100 -22.23 6.71 13.29
N ASN A 101 -21.06 7.22 13.64
CA ASN A 101 -20.65 7.27 15.06
C ASN A 101 -19.67 8.41 15.33
N ASP A 102 -20.16 9.66 15.28
CA ASP A 102 -19.35 10.81 15.68
C ASP A 102 -19.46 10.98 17.22
N SER A 103 -18.46 10.50 17.93
CA SER A 103 -18.41 10.52 19.40
C SER A 103 -16.98 10.74 19.89
N PRO A 104 -16.76 11.17 21.13
CA PRO A 104 -15.41 11.27 21.71
C PRO A 104 -14.60 9.99 21.61
N ARG A 105 -15.26 8.84 21.58
CA ARG A 105 -14.62 7.52 21.42
C ARG A 105 -13.96 7.32 20.03
N THR A 106 -14.40 8.07 19.03
CA THR A 106 -13.84 8.00 17.67
C THR A 106 -12.74 9.04 17.41
N GLU A 107 -12.50 9.97 18.33
CA GLU A 107 -11.46 10.99 18.17
C GLU A 107 -10.05 10.41 17.94
N PRO A 108 -9.56 9.42 18.72
CA PRO A 108 -8.27 8.79 18.46
C PRO A 108 -8.14 8.24 17.03
N LEU A 109 -9.19 7.59 16.53
CA LEU A 109 -9.23 7.07 15.16
C LEU A 109 -9.16 8.20 14.12
N LYS A 110 -9.77 9.36 14.39
CA LYS A 110 -9.73 10.52 13.49
C LYS A 110 -8.34 11.15 13.45
N HIS A 111 -7.64 11.25 14.59
CA HIS A 111 -6.29 11.78 14.64
C HIS A 111 -5.36 11.04 13.67
N PHE A 112 -5.36 9.71 13.70
CA PHE A 112 -4.57 8.89 12.76
C PHE A 112 -5.02 9.01 11.29
N GLY A 113 -6.20 9.54 11.03
CA GLY A 113 -6.71 9.80 9.67
C GLY A 113 -6.32 11.15 9.09
N VAL A 114 -5.86 12.11 9.90
CA VAL A 114 -5.64 13.52 9.47
C VAL A 114 -4.25 13.75 8.83
N GLY A 115 -3.34 12.77 8.86
CA GLY A 115 -2.01 12.90 8.26
C GLY A 115 -2.03 13.23 6.76
N LEU A 116 -0.92 13.05 6.08
CA LEU A 116 -0.72 13.46 4.67
C LEU A 116 -1.78 12.90 3.69
N PHE A 117 -2.49 11.82 4.05
CA PHE A 117 -3.61 11.29 3.27
C PHE A 117 -4.91 12.06 3.46
N GLY A 118 -5.09 12.77 4.58
CA GLY A 118 -6.33 13.47 4.93
C GLY A 118 -6.36 14.95 4.57
N VAL A 119 -5.21 15.58 4.34
CA VAL A 119 -5.10 17.00 4.01
C VAL A 119 -5.04 17.24 2.51
N ASN A 120 -5.57 18.38 2.05
CA ASN A 120 -5.63 18.73 0.63
C ASN A 120 -5.09 20.14 0.38
N SER A 121 -4.97 20.54 -0.90
CA SER A 121 -4.61 21.89 -1.34
C SER A 121 -3.31 22.43 -0.70
N GLY A 122 -3.28 23.66 -0.28
CA GLY A 122 -2.12 24.34 0.32
C GLY A 122 -1.57 23.62 1.56
N THR A 123 -2.46 23.13 2.44
CA THR A 123 -2.07 22.39 3.65
C THR A 123 -1.30 21.12 3.31
N HIS A 124 -1.72 20.37 2.27
CA HIS A 124 -0.98 19.19 1.82
C HIS A 124 0.43 19.55 1.35
N ARG A 125 0.57 20.63 0.56
CA ARG A 125 1.89 21.09 0.08
C ARG A 125 2.79 21.44 1.25
N GLN A 126 2.29 22.21 2.19
CA GLN A 126 3.04 22.67 3.37
C GLN A 126 3.48 21.50 4.27
N HIS A 127 2.54 20.60 4.61
CA HIS A 127 2.89 19.42 5.41
C HIS A 127 3.89 18.52 4.68
N ARG A 128 3.71 18.32 3.35
CA ARG A 128 4.65 17.54 2.57
C ARG A 128 6.07 18.14 2.61
N GLN A 129 6.21 19.47 2.54
CA GLN A 129 7.51 20.14 2.66
C GLN A 129 8.17 19.88 4.02
N LEU A 130 7.40 19.90 5.12
CA LEU A 130 7.88 19.59 6.46
C LEU A 130 8.34 18.11 6.60
N LEU A 131 7.70 17.19 5.89
CA LEU A 131 8.01 15.76 5.95
C LEU A 131 9.20 15.37 5.04
N MET A 132 9.39 16.06 3.91
CA MET A 132 10.38 15.70 2.89
C MET A 132 11.81 15.47 3.41
N PRO A 133 12.35 16.28 4.37
CA PRO A 133 13.70 16.07 4.89
C PRO A 133 13.94 14.69 5.50
N ALA A 134 12.92 14.10 6.14
CA ALA A 134 13.01 12.75 6.73
C ALA A 134 13.14 11.63 5.68
N PHE A 135 12.76 11.92 4.42
CA PHE A 135 12.82 11.00 3.29
C PHE A 135 13.85 11.41 2.23
N HIS A 136 14.74 12.35 2.56
CA HIS A 136 15.83 12.72 1.66
C HIS A 136 16.87 11.59 1.56
N LYS A 137 17.50 11.46 0.39
CA LYS A 137 18.44 10.36 0.09
C LYS A 137 19.45 10.11 1.22
N GLN A 138 20.15 11.15 1.67
CA GLN A 138 21.16 11.04 2.73
C GLN A 138 20.59 10.45 4.03
N ARG A 139 19.34 10.79 4.37
CA ARG A 139 18.67 10.27 5.57
C ARG A 139 18.23 8.81 5.37
N ILE A 140 17.68 8.50 4.20
CA ILE A 140 17.33 7.12 3.85
C ILE A 140 18.58 6.24 3.95
N ASP A 141 19.71 6.67 3.41
CA ASP A 141 20.98 5.95 3.48
C ASP A 141 21.42 5.64 4.92
N SER A 142 21.12 6.52 5.88
CA SER A 142 21.43 6.29 7.30
C SER A 142 20.63 5.16 7.95
N TYR A 143 19.47 4.80 7.43
CA TYR A 143 18.66 3.69 7.94
C TYR A 143 19.14 2.31 7.48
N ARG A 144 20.09 2.24 6.56
CA ARG A 144 20.59 0.97 6.01
C ARG A 144 21.08 0.01 7.11
N SER A 145 21.83 0.48 8.10
CA SER A 145 22.37 -0.38 9.15
C SER A 145 21.27 -1.05 9.99
N ASP A 146 20.22 -0.31 10.32
CA ASP A 146 19.06 -0.87 11.03
C ASP A 146 18.30 -1.86 10.19
N MET A 147 18.07 -1.55 8.88
CA MET A 147 17.44 -2.48 7.95
C MET A 147 18.23 -3.80 7.84
N VAL A 148 19.55 -3.74 7.72
CA VAL A 148 20.42 -4.92 7.64
C VAL A 148 20.36 -5.72 8.94
N ALA A 149 20.53 -5.07 10.09
CA ALA A 149 20.52 -5.76 11.39
C ALA A 149 19.19 -6.47 11.67
N ILE A 150 18.07 -5.79 11.42
CA ILE A 150 16.73 -6.36 11.60
C ILE A 150 16.50 -7.49 10.61
N THR A 151 16.88 -7.32 9.34
CA THR A 151 16.76 -8.37 8.32
C THR A 151 17.55 -9.61 8.75
N GLN A 152 18.78 -9.44 9.16
CA GLN A 152 19.61 -10.55 9.65
C GLN A 152 18.95 -11.27 10.82
N SER A 153 18.49 -10.53 11.84
CA SER A 153 17.81 -11.07 13.03
C SER A 153 16.56 -11.89 12.67
N VAL A 154 15.76 -11.44 11.69
CA VAL A 154 14.56 -12.19 11.25
C VAL A 154 14.96 -13.41 10.43
N LEU A 155 15.93 -13.30 9.54
CA LEU A 155 16.38 -14.42 8.71
C LEU A 155 17.03 -15.55 9.53
N GLU A 156 17.72 -15.24 10.62
CA GLU A 156 18.32 -16.23 11.53
C GLU A 156 17.26 -17.06 12.29
N GLN A 157 16.02 -16.57 12.41
CA GLN A 157 14.92 -17.33 13.01
C GLN A 157 14.28 -18.33 12.04
N LEU A 158 14.60 -18.26 10.74
CA LEU A 158 14.09 -19.19 9.75
C LEU A 158 14.71 -20.58 9.94
N THR A 159 13.85 -21.57 10.11
CA THR A 159 14.32 -22.96 10.27
C THR A 159 14.38 -23.65 8.91
N ILE A 160 15.55 -24.18 8.57
CA ILE A 160 15.77 -24.95 7.33
C ILE A 160 14.85 -26.16 7.29
N ASP A 161 14.35 -26.48 6.09
CA ASP A 161 13.45 -27.60 5.78
C ASP A 161 12.08 -27.54 6.47
N LYS A 162 11.73 -26.38 7.03
CA LYS A 162 10.41 -26.15 7.61
C LYS A 162 9.56 -25.21 6.74
N PRO A 163 8.24 -25.45 6.68
CA PRO A 163 7.32 -24.52 6.04
C PRO A 163 7.17 -23.24 6.85
N VAL A 164 7.14 -22.12 6.17
CA VAL A 164 6.84 -20.79 6.72
C VAL A 164 5.76 -20.12 5.88
N ASP A 165 4.97 -19.24 6.47
CA ASP A 165 4.15 -18.29 5.73
C ASP A 165 4.99 -17.04 5.43
N ILE A 166 5.44 -16.94 4.17
CA ILE A 166 6.35 -15.86 3.78
C ILE A 166 5.70 -14.48 3.92
N ALA A 167 4.37 -14.36 3.78
CA ALA A 167 3.68 -13.10 3.97
C ALA A 167 3.74 -12.64 5.43
N GLN A 168 3.64 -13.56 6.39
CA GLN A 168 3.79 -13.24 7.81
C GLN A 168 5.22 -12.85 8.15
N VAL A 169 6.22 -13.57 7.60
CA VAL A 169 7.64 -13.24 7.80
C VAL A 169 7.95 -11.85 7.27
N MET A 170 7.53 -11.53 6.04
CA MET A 170 7.78 -10.20 5.45
C MET A 170 7.04 -9.09 6.21
N ARG A 171 5.83 -9.34 6.67
CA ARG A 171 5.08 -8.38 7.49
C ARG A 171 5.78 -8.09 8.82
N LEU A 172 6.25 -9.11 9.53
CA LEU A 172 7.01 -8.93 10.77
C LEU A 172 8.30 -8.14 10.51
N LEU A 173 9.03 -8.49 9.46
CA LEU A 173 10.30 -7.84 9.10
C LEU A 173 10.10 -6.35 8.81
N THR A 174 9.19 -6.01 7.92
CA THR A 174 8.93 -4.61 7.54
C THR A 174 8.29 -3.81 8.69
N LEU A 175 7.50 -4.45 9.55
CA LEU A 175 6.97 -3.83 10.76
C LEU A 175 8.12 -3.45 11.72
N ARG A 176 9.09 -4.33 11.96
CA ARG A 176 10.26 -4.05 12.79
C ARG A 176 11.12 -2.93 12.21
N ILE A 177 11.36 -2.94 10.89
CA ILE A 177 12.09 -1.86 10.22
C ILE A 177 11.34 -0.54 10.37
N ALA A 178 10.03 -0.52 10.09
CA ALA A 178 9.23 0.70 10.19
C ALA A 178 9.22 1.27 11.61
N THR A 179 9.06 0.45 12.65
CA THR A 179 9.07 0.93 14.04
C THR A 179 10.44 1.46 14.45
N LYS A 180 11.52 0.79 14.07
CA LYS A 180 12.88 1.24 14.35
C LYS A 180 13.17 2.59 13.69
N THR A 181 12.88 2.71 12.40
CA THR A 181 13.17 3.93 11.63
C THR A 181 12.22 5.09 11.95
N LEU A 182 10.97 4.81 12.31
CA LEU A 182 10.00 5.85 12.65
C LEU A 182 10.10 6.34 14.09
N PHE A 183 10.37 5.44 15.03
CA PHE A 183 10.28 5.74 16.47
C PHE A 183 11.61 5.60 17.23
N GLY A 184 12.64 5.07 16.56
CA GLY A 184 13.94 4.83 17.17
C GLY A 184 14.05 3.51 17.95
N SER A 185 12.97 2.73 18.08
CA SER A 185 12.95 1.47 18.83
C SER A 185 12.35 0.32 18.00
N ASP A 186 12.96 -0.87 18.09
CA ASP A 186 12.43 -2.09 17.48
C ASP A 186 11.33 -2.69 18.38
N ILE A 187 10.25 -3.24 17.77
CA ILE A 187 9.18 -3.96 18.50
C ILE A 187 9.67 -5.25 19.16
N GLY A 188 10.85 -5.73 18.77
CA GLY A 188 11.51 -6.86 19.41
C GLY A 188 12.19 -6.51 20.73
N GLU A 189 12.30 -5.21 21.08
CA GLU A 189 12.89 -4.73 22.33
C GLU A 189 11.82 -4.61 23.44
N GLU A 190 12.23 -4.82 24.69
CA GLU A 190 11.35 -4.61 25.84
C GLU A 190 10.85 -3.16 25.87
N GLY A 191 9.52 -2.97 25.92
CA GLY A 191 8.87 -1.66 25.98
C GLY A 191 8.30 -1.13 24.66
N ALA A 192 8.32 -1.90 23.58
CA ALA A 192 7.75 -1.51 22.28
C ALA A 192 6.22 -1.63 22.22
N LYS A 193 5.51 -1.15 23.23
CA LYS A 193 4.05 -1.27 23.35
C LYS A 193 3.30 -0.68 22.16
N SER A 194 3.75 0.47 21.65
CA SER A 194 3.15 1.09 20.45
C SER A 194 3.23 0.17 19.23
N GLY A 195 4.36 -0.52 19.04
CA GLY A 195 4.54 -1.48 17.94
C GLY A 195 3.61 -2.69 18.06
N GLN A 196 3.40 -3.20 19.26
CA GLN A 196 2.45 -4.30 19.51
C GLN A 196 1.00 -3.88 19.22
N ILE A 197 0.59 -2.69 19.68
CA ILE A 197 -0.75 -2.16 19.38
C ILE A 197 -0.92 -1.97 17.87
N LEU A 198 0.08 -1.43 17.19
CA LEU A 198 0.06 -1.25 15.74
C LEU A 198 -0.03 -2.59 14.99
N GLN A 199 0.63 -3.63 15.48
CA GLN A 199 0.50 -4.98 14.94
C GLN A 199 -0.93 -5.53 15.10
N GLU A 200 -1.56 -5.31 16.25
CA GLU A 200 -2.96 -5.72 16.48
C GLU A 200 -3.93 -4.94 15.58
N VAL A 201 -3.75 -3.62 15.43
CA VAL A 201 -4.54 -2.79 14.50
C VAL A 201 -4.39 -3.29 13.08
N SER A 202 -3.17 -3.58 12.65
CA SER A 202 -2.87 -4.13 11.31
C SER A 202 -3.54 -5.48 11.08
N ALA A 203 -3.55 -6.36 12.09
CA ALA A 203 -4.23 -7.65 12.00
C ALA A 203 -5.76 -7.55 11.87
N MET A 204 -6.33 -6.40 12.24
CA MET A 204 -7.76 -6.11 12.07
C MET A 204 -8.11 -5.52 10.70
N ASN A 205 -7.12 -5.15 9.89
CA ASN A 205 -7.31 -4.66 8.54
C ASN A 205 -8.00 -5.73 7.68
N GLY A 206 -9.01 -5.30 6.91
CA GLY A 206 -9.80 -6.23 6.09
C GLY A 206 -10.89 -7.00 6.83
N ASN A 207 -11.07 -6.80 8.12
CA ASN A 207 -12.20 -7.39 8.85
C ASN A 207 -13.52 -6.74 8.44
N LEU A 208 -14.27 -7.42 7.57
CA LEU A 208 -15.55 -6.93 7.05
C LEU A 208 -16.57 -6.61 8.16
N ALA A 209 -16.51 -7.28 9.31
CA ALA A 209 -17.40 -6.99 10.42
C ALA A 209 -17.21 -5.57 10.97
N ILE A 210 -15.99 -5.03 10.92
CA ILE A 210 -15.73 -3.63 11.30
C ILE A 210 -16.44 -2.66 10.33
N ALA A 211 -16.42 -2.97 9.03
CA ALA A 211 -17.06 -2.13 8.02
C ALA A 211 -18.58 -2.20 8.04
N PHE A 212 -19.15 -3.37 8.26
CA PHE A 212 -20.60 -3.61 8.20
C PHE A 212 -21.31 -3.47 9.55
N LEU A 213 -20.61 -3.70 10.66
CA LEU A 213 -21.15 -3.64 12.03
C LEU A 213 -20.33 -2.66 12.90
N PRO A 214 -20.27 -1.36 12.54
CA PRO A 214 -19.49 -0.37 13.28
C PRO A 214 -20.22 0.08 14.54
N PHE A 215 -20.56 -0.86 15.41
CA PHE A 215 -21.22 -0.58 16.70
C PHE A 215 -20.20 -0.68 17.84
N ASP A 216 -20.15 0.36 18.68
CA ASP A 216 -19.30 0.39 19.87
C ASP A 216 -19.94 -0.41 21.01
N ILE A 217 -19.98 -1.72 20.83
CA ILE A 217 -20.55 -2.68 21.81
C ILE A 217 -19.42 -3.62 22.26
N PRO A 218 -19.23 -3.83 23.59
CA PRO A 218 -18.25 -4.78 24.09
C PRO A 218 -18.38 -6.16 23.45
N GLY A 219 -17.25 -6.73 23.02
CA GLY A 219 -17.19 -8.02 22.32
C GLY A 219 -17.23 -7.91 20.80
N LEU A 220 -17.61 -6.78 20.20
CA LEU A 220 -17.56 -6.59 18.76
C LEU A 220 -16.17 -6.10 18.29
N PRO A 221 -15.76 -6.47 17.06
CA PRO A 221 -14.47 -6.06 16.50
C PRO A 221 -14.28 -4.54 16.44
N TYR A 222 -15.33 -3.76 16.16
CA TYR A 222 -15.26 -2.31 16.12
C TYR A 222 -14.96 -1.71 17.51
N HIS A 223 -15.57 -2.23 18.58
CA HIS A 223 -15.26 -1.82 19.96
C HIS A 223 -13.78 -2.06 20.31
N ARG A 224 -13.25 -3.25 19.94
CA ARG A 224 -11.82 -3.56 20.12
C ARG A 224 -10.93 -2.59 19.34
N LEU A 225 -11.28 -2.28 18.11
CA LEU A 225 -10.55 -1.32 17.26
C LEU A 225 -10.47 0.06 17.93
N LEU A 226 -11.60 0.59 18.44
CA LEU A 226 -11.62 1.88 19.15
C LEU A 226 -10.74 1.87 20.40
N ASN A 227 -10.73 0.77 21.16
CA ASN A 227 -9.86 0.63 22.34
C ASN A 227 -8.38 0.63 21.94
N LEU A 228 -8.00 -0.05 20.84
CA LEU A 228 -6.62 -0.07 20.36
C LEU A 228 -6.18 1.32 19.88
N PHE A 229 -7.04 2.05 19.17
CA PHE A 229 -6.72 3.42 18.76
C PHE A 229 -6.61 4.39 19.94
N ALA A 230 -7.44 4.24 20.97
CA ALA A 230 -7.30 5.04 22.19
C ALA A 230 -5.96 4.77 22.89
N GLN A 231 -5.58 3.50 23.06
CA GLN A 231 -4.28 3.13 23.62
C GLN A 231 -3.11 3.64 22.77
N LEU A 232 -3.23 3.55 21.45
CA LEU A 232 -2.21 4.03 20.53
C LEU A 232 -2.03 5.54 20.60
N ASP A 233 -3.14 6.29 20.68
CA ASP A 233 -3.13 7.76 20.83
C ASP A 233 -2.41 8.16 22.11
N ASP A 234 -2.74 7.54 23.25
CA ASP A 234 -2.10 7.80 24.55
C ASP A 234 -0.59 7.51 24.51
N GLU A 235 -0.19 6.35 23.99
CA GLU A 235 1.22 5.94 23.89
C GLU A 235 2.03 6.87 22.96
N MET A 236 1.44 7.22 21.81
CA MET A 236 2.09 8.10 20.84
C MET A 236 2.25 9.53 21.38
N ARG A 237 1.25 10.07 22.07
CA ARG A 237 1.35 11.37 22.74
C ARG A 237 2.44 11.34 23.82
N ALA A 238 2.49 10.28 24.63
CA ALA A 238 3.53 10.12 25.63
C ALA A 238 4.94 10.06 24.99
N LEU A 239 5.09 9.36 23.87
CA LEU A 239 6.33 9.28 23.10
C LEU A 239 6.74 10.64 22.54
N ILE A 240 5.79 11.37 21.89
CA ILE A 240 6.03 12.71 21.34
C ILE A 240 6.50 13.65 22.45
N ARG A 241 5.78 13.73 23.56
CA ARG A 241 6.14 14.60 24.71
C ARG A 241 7.49 14.27 25.30
N ARG A 242 7.81 12.98 25.44
CA ARG A 242 9.14 12.55 25.94
C ARG A 242 10.25 12.97 24.97
N LYS A 243 10.08 12.79 23.67
CA LYS A 243 11.08 13.22 22.66
C LYS A 243 11.21 14.75 22.62
N GLN A 244 10.13 15.49 22.76
CA GLN A 244 10.14 16.96 22.86
C GLN A 244 10.91 17.43 24.11
N ALA A 245 10.69 16.79 25.25
CA ALA A 245 11.37 17.13 26.51
C ALA A 245 12.89 16.86 26.45
N ASN A 246 13.29 15.76 25.83
CA ASN A 246 14.71 15.39 25.70
C ASN A 246 15.45 16.22 24.66
N ASN A 247 14.74 16.84 23.71
CA ASN A 247 15.28 17.66 22.62
C ASN A 247 16.47 17.02 21.85
N THR A 248 16.51 15.68 21.80
CA THR A 248 17.57 14.89 21.13
C THR A 248 17.15 14.52 19.72
N ASP A 249 18.11 14.43 18.79
CA ASP A 249 17.92 13.78 17.49
C ASP A 249 18.34 12.31 17.61
N ASP A 250 17.35 11.47 17.85
CA ASP A 250 17.60 10.02 17.96
C ASP A 250 17.80 9.38 16.59
N GLY A 251 17.82 10.18 15.52
CA GLY A 251 18.03 9.68 14.17
C GLY A 251 16.78 9.11 13.49
N ASP A 252 15.62 9.11 14.15
CA ASP A 252 14.35 8.60 13.64
C ASP A 252 13.47 9.70 13.01
N VAL A 253 12.47 9.25 12.24
CA VAL A 253 11.56 10.15 11.53
C VAL A 253 10.75 11.03 12.47
N LEU A 254 10.24 10.49 13.59
CA LEU A 254 9.45 11.25 14.55
C LEU A 254 10.25 12.38 15.19
N SER A 255 11.50 12.13 15.60
CA SER A 255 12.41 13.17 16.13
C SER A 255 12.65 14.30 15.13
N MET A 256 12.74 13.95 13.83
CA MET A 256 12.86 14.96 12.77
C MET A 256 11.57 15.77 12.61
N LEU A 257 10.39 15.12 12.60
CA LEU A 257 9.10 15.80 12.45
C LEU A 257 8.79 16.75 13.61
N ILE A 258 9.14 16.36 14.83
CA ILE A 258 9.00 17.23 16.03
C ILE A 258 9.80 18.53 15.87
N ARG A 259 10.96 18.49 15.21
CA ARG A 259 11.84 19.65 15.00
C ARG A 259 11.60 20.35 13.68
N ALA A 260 10.84 19.75 12.78
CA ALA A 260 10.56 20.33 11.48
C ALA A 260 9.88 21.68 11.63
N GLN A 261 10.42 22.68 10.94
CA GLN A 261 9.89 24.03 10.89
C GLN A 261 9.98 24.55 9.47
N ASP A 262 8.89 25.12 8.98
CA ASP A 262 8.86 25.80 7.71
C ASP A 262 9.77 27.05 7.74
N ALA A 263 10.68 27.17 6.79
CA ALA A 263 11.69 28.21 6.78
C ALA A 263 11.12 29.63 6.54
N GLU A 264 9.98 29.72 5.82
CA GLU A 264 9.39 30.99 5.45
C GLU A 264 8.37 31.47 6.49
N THR A 265 7.52 30.54 6.99
CA THR A 265 6.40 30.87 7.87
C THR A 265 6.70 30.64 9.34
N GLY A 266 7.75 29.88 9.67
CA GLY A 266 8.04 29.43 11.01
C GLY A 266 7.07 28.36 11.54
N LEU A 267 6.16 27.84 10.70
CA LEU A 267 5.17 26.86 11.08
C LEU A 267 5.83 25.56 11.53
N ARG A 268 5.26 24.97 12.59
CA ARG A 268 5.58 23.65 13.10
C ARG A 268 4.31 22.79 13.13
N LEU A 269 4.49 21.48 13.08
CA LEU A 269 3.38 20.54 13.26
C LEU A 269 2.89 20.55 14.70
N SER A 270 1.58 20.63 14.89
CA SER A 270 0.92 20.41 16.19
C SER A 270 1.05 18.95 16.64
N GLU A 271 0.74 18.67 17.91
CA GLU A 271 0.77 17.29 18.44
C GLU A 271 -0.20 16.37 17.66
N ASP A 272 -1.40 16.86 17.31
CA ASP A 272 -2.39 16.08 16.52
C ASP A 272 -1.92 15.84 15.09
N GLU A 273 -1.26 16.82 14.46
CA GLU A 273 -0.68 16.65 13.13
C GLU A 273 0.51 15.68 13.16
N LEU A 274 1.36 15.73 14.19
CA LEU A 274 2.42 14.75 14.40
C LEU A 274 1.87 13.33 14.53
N LEU A 275 0.81 13.14 15.33
CA LEU A 275 0.10 11.87 15.44
C LEU A 275 -0.43 11.39 14.10
N GLY A 276 -1.13 12.26 13.37
CA GLY A 276 -1.71 11.94 12.08
C GLY A 276 -0.66 11.55 11.05
N HIS A 277 0.43 12.31 10.96
CA HIS A 277 1.52 12.00 10.02
C HIS A 277 2.24 10.71 10.38
N THR A 278 2.56 10.53 11.66
CA THR A 278 3.25 9.33 12.14
C THR A 278 2.42 8.07 11.91
N GLY A 279 1.12 8.13 12.21
CA GLY A 279 0.20 7.03 11.96
C GLY A 279 0.08 6.68 10.48
N VAL A 280 -0.02 7.69 9.60
CA VAL A 280 -0.08 7.48 8.14
C VAL A 280 1.22 6.91 7.60
N ILE A 281 2.38 7.42 8.00
CA ILE A 281 3.68 6.94 7.54
C ILE A 281 3.88 5.49 7.98
N PHE A 282 3.53 5.17 9.22
CA PHE A 282 3.60 3.81 9.74
C PHE A 282 2.70 2.85 8.94
N ALA A 283 1.40 3.16 8.84
CA ALA A 283 0.44 2.30 8.14
C ALA A 283 0.81 2.09 6.66
N ALA A 284 1.33 3.13 6.00
CA ALA A 284 1.73 3.06 4.61
C ALA A 284 3.08 2.34 4.42
N GLY A 285 4.00 2.43 5.38
CA GLY A 285 5.39 2.00 5.20
C GLY A 285 5.58 0.50 5.32
N HIS A 286 4.88 -0.19 6.23
CA HIS A 286 5.18 -1.60 6.47
C HIS A 286 4.36 -2.59 5.60
N GLU A 287 3.04 -2.42 5.47
CA GLU A 287 2.22 -3.38 4.71
C GLU A 287 2.50 -3.38 3.21
N THR A 288 2.77 -2.22 2.63
CA THR A 288 3.05 -2.12 1.19
C THR A 288 4.37 -2.78 0.83
N SER A 289 5.44 -2.53 1.60
CA SER A 289 6.74 -3.19 1.45
C SER A 289 6.65 -4.70 1.68
N ALA A 290 5.91 -5.14 2.71
CA ALA A 290 5.69 -6.56 3.00
C ALA A 290 5.05 -7.29 1.82
N ASN A 291 4.04 -6.68 1.20
CA ASN A 291 3.36 -7.28 0.05
C ASN A 291 4.23 -7.24 -1.21
N ALA A 292 4.98 -6.15 -1.45
CA ALA A 292 5.94 -6.11 -2.55
C ALA A 292 6.99 -7.23 -2.44
N LEU A 293 7.55 -7.44 -1.24
CA LEU A 293 8.47 -8.54 -0.95
C LEU A 293 7.81 -9.91 -1.15
N THR A 294 6.62 -10.09 -0.59
CA THR A 294 5.87 -11.36 -0.67
C THR A 294 5.58 -11.75 -2.12
N TRP A 295 5.08 -10.82 -2.91
CA TRP A 295 4.76 -11.06 -4.32
C TRP A 295 6.02 -11.27 -5.17
N THR A 296 7.10 -10.53 -4.90
CA THR A 296 8.38 -10.74 -5.61
C THR A 296 8.95 -12.13 -5.33
N LEU A 297 8.95 -12.57 -4.06
CA LEU A 297 9.41 -13.91 -3.69
C LEU A 297 8.52 -15.00 -4.27
N PHE A 298 7.20 -14.79 -4.31
CA PHE A 298 6.27 -15.72 -4.97
C PHE A 298 6.58 -15.84 -6.46
N LEU A 299 6.71 -14.71 -7.17
CA LEU A 299 7.02 -14.73 -8.60
C LEU A 299 8.35 -15.40 -8.90
N LEU A 300 9.40 -15.10 -8.14
CA LEU A 300 10.69 -15.75 -8.29
C LEU A 300 10.60 -17.28 -8.04
N SER A 301 9.78 -17.71 -7.08
CA SER A 301 9.57 -19.15 -6.83
C SER A 301 8.88 -19.89 -7.98
N GLN A 302 8.21 -19.18 -8.87
CA GLN A 302 7.51 -19.71 -10.04
C GLN A 302 8.27 -19.50 -11.36
N HIS A 303 9.36 -18.72 -11.34
CA HIS A 303 10.17 -18.39 -12.51
C HIS A 303 11.65 -18.73 -12.28
N PRO A 304 12.03 -20.01 -12.38
CA PRO A 304 13.33 -20.53 -11.97
C PRO A 304 14.52 -19.87 -12.66
N LEU A 305 14.41 -19.51 -13.94
CA LEU A 305 15.48 -18.83 -14.67
C LEU A 305 15.76 -17.44 -14.09
N TRP A 306 14.71 -16.65 -13.85
CA TRP A 306 14.87 -15.32 -13.22
C TRP A 306 15.38 -15.42 -11.78
N ALA A 307 14.98 -16.45 -11.03
CA ALA A 307 15.50 -16.70 -9.69
C ALA A 307 17.00 -17.00 -9.70
N GLN A 308 17.45 -17.83 -10.64
CA GLN A 308 18.87 -18.16 -10.83
C GLN A 308 19.67 -16.91 -11.20
N ASP A 309 19.26 -16.19 -12.23
CA ASP A 309 19.96 -15.01 -12.73
C ASP A 309 20.10 -13.92 -11.64
N VAL A 310 19.05 -13.72 -10.82
CA VAL A 310 19.10 -12.79 -9.68
C VAL A 310 20.12 -13.27 -8.64
N VAL A 311 20.13 -14.55 -8.29
CA VAL A 311 21.10 -15.08 -7.31
C VAL A 311 22.52 -14.96 -7.84
N ASP A 312 22.75 -15.21 -9.13
CA ASP A 312 24.07 -15.05 -9.78
C ASP A 312 24.52 -13.58 -9.74
N GLU A 313 23.63 -12.62 -10.04
CA GLU A 313 23.92 -11.19 -9.88
C GLU A 313 24.31 -10.86 -8.43
N LEU A 314 23.52 -11.32 -7.44
CA LEU A 314 23.77 -11.07 -6.02
C LEU A 314 25.12 -11.65 -5.57
N GLN A 315 25.43 -12.90 -5.94
CA GLN A 315 26.70 -13.54 -5.59
C GLN A 315 27.89 -12.83 -6.24
N SER A 316 27.75 -12.40 -7.48
CA SER A 316 28.80 -11.65 -8.20
C SER A 316 29.14 -10.33 -7.51
N VAL A 317 28.11 -9.57 -7.09
CA VAL A 317 28.27 -8.20 -6.56
C VAL A 317 28.52 -8.21 -5.06
N LEU A 318 27.81 -9.04 -4.28
CA LEU A 318 27.77 -9.00 -2.82
C LEU A 318 28.63 -10.07 -2.14
N LYS A 319 28.90 -11.20 -2.81
CA LYS A 319 29.78 -12.28 -2.34
C LYS A 319 29.40 -12.84 -0.97
N GLY A 320 28.08 -12.91 -0.69
CA GLY A 320 27.55 -13.42 0.58
C GLY A 320 27.33 -12.33 1.64
N GLU A 321 27.80 -11.11 1.42
CA GLU A 321 27.70 -10.02 2.39
C GLU A 321 26.39 -9.21 2.24
N ALA A 322 26.04 -8.47 3.31
CA ALA A 322 24.93 -7.50 3.24
C ALA A 322 25.31 -6.32 2.34
N PRO A 323 24.40 -5.85 1.45
CA PRO A 323 24.73 -4.84 0.46
C PRO A 323 25.07 -3.48 1.09
N THR A 324 26.11 -2.80 0.58
CA THR A 324 26.31 -1.36 0.80
C THR A 324 25.37 -0.53 -0.09
N ILE A 325 25.27 0.78 0.18
CA ILE A 325 24.47 1.70 -0.66
C ILE A 325 24.95 1.70 -2.11
N GLU A 326 26.28 1.68 -2.33
CA GLU A 326 26.89 1.66 -3.65
C GLU A 326 26.64 0.32 -4.36
N GLN A 327 26.65 -0.78 -3.62
CA GLN A 327 26.37 -2.11 -4.18
C GLN A 327 24.89 -2.25 -4.58
N LEU A 328 23.95 -1.66 -3.84
CA LEU A 328 22.54 -1.66 -4.21
C LEU A 328 22.26 -1.01 -5.58
N GLN A 329 23.12 -0.08 -6.02
CA GLN A 329 23.05 0.55 -7.34
C GLN A 329 23.61 -0.37 -8.45
N LYS A 330 24.37 -1.39 -8.10
CA LYS A 330 24.98 -2.37 -9.03
C LYS A 330 24.17 -3.66 -9.17
N LEU A 331 22.89 -3.63 -8.83
CA LEU A 331 21.95 -4.74 -8.90
C LEU A 331 20.79 -4.41 -9.88
N PRO A 332 21.08 -4.20 -11.18
CA PRO A 332 20.07 -3.78 -12.15
C PRO A 332 19.01 -4.87 -12.42
N LEU A 333 19.38 -6.15 -12.41
CA LEU A 333 18.43 -7.24 -12.62
C LEU A 333 17.48 -7.37 -11.43
N LEU A 334 17.98 -7.31 -10.21
CA LEU A 334 17.13 -7.29 -9.01
C LEU A 334 16.13 -6.12 -9.06
N GLU A 335 16.59 -4.93 -9.49
CA GLU A 335 15.69 -3.77 -9.64
C GLU A 335 14.59 -4.01 -10.68
N ARG A 336 14.94 -4.60 -11.84
CA ARG A 336 13.98 -4.95 -12.89
C ARG A 336 12.95 -5.98 -12.42
N VAL A 337 13.41 -6.99 -11.68
CA VAL A 337 12.53 -8.00 -11.05
C VAL A 337 11.54 -7.35 -10.08
N ILE A 338 11.99 -6.43 -9.23
CA ILE A 338 11.11 -5.70 -8.30
C ILE A 338 10.11 -4.84 -9.08
N LYS A 339 10.55 -4.11 -10.11
CA LYS A 339 9.67 -3.30 -10.96
C LYS A 339 8.60 -4.14 -11.63
N GLU A 340 8.97 -5.28 -12.22
CA GLU A 340 8.03 -6.17 -12.89
C GLU A 340 7.05 -6.83 -11.91
N SER A 341 7.53 -7.23 -10.74
CA SER A 341 6.68 -7.72 -9.66
C SER A 341 5.63 -6.68 -9.26
N MET A 342 6.05 -5.43 -9.02
CA MET A 342 5.13 -4.36 -8.66
C MET A 342 4.21 -3.91 -9.80
N ARG A 343 4.56 -4.17 -11.05
CA ARG A 343 3.69 -3.97 -12.20
C ARG A 343 2.56 -5.00 -12.20
N LEU A 344 2.90 -6.28 -12.12
CA LEU A 344 1.94 -7.39 -12.18
C LEU A 344 1.08 -7.47 -10.91
N LEU A 345 1.73 -7.48 -9.76
CA LEU A 345 1.11 -7.69 -8.45
C LEU A 345 1.31 -6.43 -7.59
N THR A 346 0.77 -5.31 -8.08
CA THR A 346 0.95 -4.01 -7.42
C THR A 346 0.41 -4.01 -5.99
N PRO A 347 1.21 -3.59 -4.99
CA PRO A 347 0.74 -3.55 -3.60
C PRO A 347 -0.47 -2.65 -3.38
N VAL A 348 -0.64 -1.59 -4.18
CA VAL A 348 -1.77 -0.65 -4.08
C VAL A 348 -2.48 -0.60 -5.42
N PRO A 349 -3.55 -1.40 -5.62
CA PRO A 349 -4.22 -1.49 -6.91
C PRO A 349 -5.10 -0.28 -7.25
N TRP A 350 -5.50 0.51 -6.26
CA TRP A 350 -6.43 1.62 -6.39
C TRP A 350 -5.96 2.90 -5.74
N ASN A 351 -6.27 4.02 -6.38
CA ASN A 351 -6.03 5.36 -5.85
C ASN A 351 -7.33 6.17 -5.84
N GLY A 352 -7.96 6.27 -4.66
CA GLY A 352 -9.24 6.98 -4.49
C GLY A 352 -9.09 8.50 -4.45
N ARG A 353 -10.05 9.18 -5.10
CA ARG A 353 -10.23 10.64 -5.09
C ARG A 353 -11.71 10.99 -4.99
N VAL A 354 -12.00 12.26 -4.69
CA VAL A 354 -13.34 12.84 -4.73
C VAL A 354 -13.24 14.21 -5.41
N THR A 355 -14.12 14.50 -6.36
CA THR A 355 -14.12 15.78 -7.05
C THR A 355 -14.56 16.91 -6.12
N SER A 356 -13.73 17.97 -5.99
CA SER A 356 -14.02 19.16 -5.18
C SER A 356 -14.97 20.13 -5.89
N GLN A 357 -15.07 20.03 -7.19
CA GLN A 357 -15.94 20.80 -8.10
C GLN A 357 -16.34 19.93 -9.28
N ALA A 358 -17.25 20.39 -10.11
CA ALA A 358 -17.57 19.74 -11.37
C ALA A 358 -16.34 19.73 -12.28
N THR A 359 -16.11 18.62 -12.99
CA THR A 359 -14.96 18.43 -13.87
C THR A 359 -15.29 17.44 -14.98
N GLU A 360 -14.40 17.29 -15.94
CA GLU A 360 -14.51 16.30 -17.01
C GLU A 360 -13.42 15.22 -16.84
N LEU A 361 -13.73 13.96 -17.15
CA LEU A 361 -12.78 12.85 -17.18
C LEU A 361 -13.12 11.89 -18.31
N GLY A 362 -12.21 11.70 -19.26
CA GLY A 362 -12.35 10.77 -20.38
C GLY A 362 -13.60 11.03 -21.23
N GLY A 363 -13.99 12.29 -21.43
CA GLY A 363 -15.18 12.70 -22.20
C GLY A 363 -16.46 12.76 -21.40
N TYR A 364 -16.44 12.44 -20.10
CA TYR A 364 -17.63 12.44 -19.24
C TYR A 364 -17.59 13.57 -18.21
N GLU A 365 -18.70 14.30 -18.05
CA GLU A 365 -18.82 15.27 -16.97
C GLU A 365 -19.07 14.59 -15.63
N LEU A 366 -18.23 14.94 -14.66
CA LEU A 366 -18.33 14.47 -13.29
C LEU A 366 -18.79 15.61 -12.36
N PRO A 367 -19.96 15.48 -11.73
CA PRO A 367 -20.42 16.46 -10.74
C PRO A 367 -19.47 16.53 -9.53
N LYS A 368 -19.50 17.65 -8.81
CA LYS A 368 -18.86 17.78 -7.49
C LYS A 368 -19.27 16.65 -6.55
N GLY A 369 -18.31 16.08 -5.84
CA GLY A 369 -18.53 15.00 -4.88
C GLY A 369 -18.49 13.60 -5.47
N THR A 370 -18.23 13.46 -6.78
CA THR A 370 -18.06 12.15 -7.43
C THR A 370 -16.80 11.46 -6.91
N GLU A 371 -16.93 10.21 -6.53
CA GLU A 371 -15.78 9.34 -6.23
C GLU A 371 -15.11 8.88 -7.51
N VAL A 372 -13.80 8.98 -7.57
CA VAL A 372 -12.98 8.52 -8.69
C VAL A 372 -11.91 7.56 -8.17
N PHE A 373 -11.98 6.31 -8.58
CA PHE A 373 -10.96 5.30 -8.30
C PHE A 373 -10.11 5.07 -9.54
N VAL A 374 -8.85 5.49 -9.45
CA VAL A 374 -7.85 5.22 -10.48
C VAL A 374 -7.30 3.82 -10.27
N SER A 375 -7.46 2.93 -11.24
CA SER A 375 -6.90 1.59 -11.22
C SER A 375 -5.44 1.61 -11.69
N ILE A 376 -4.52 1.48 -10.73
CA ILE A 376 -3.11 1.26 -11.01
C ILE A 376 -2.93 -0.09 -11.67
N TYR A 377 -3.58 -1.11 -11.11
CA TYR A 377 -3.54 -2.48 -11.65
C TYR A 377 -3.93 -2.53 -13.14
N GLN A 378 -5.10 -2.00 -13.51
CA GLN A 378 -5.56 -2.06 -14.90
C GLN A 378 -4.64 -1.28 -15.83
N THR A 379 -4.12 -0.12 -15.39
CA THR A 379 -3.15 0.67 -16.18
C THR A 379 -1.89 -0.14 -16.45
N HIS A 380 -1.39 -0.89 -15.47
CA HIS A 380 -0.23 -1.76 -15.60
C HIS A 380 -0.47 -3.03 -16.43
N HIS A 381 -1.73 -3.33 -16.78
CA HIS A 381 -2.12 -4.50 -17.57
C HIS A 381 -2.75 -4.12 -18.93
N LEU A 382 -2.58 -2.89 -19.39
CA LEU A 382 -2.99 -2.49 -20.73
C LEU A 382 -2.00 -3.01 -21.76
N ALA A 383 -2.47 -3.83 -22.71
CA ALA A 383 -1.63 -4.43 -23.75
C ALA A 383 -0.99 -3.40 -24.67
N GLU A 384 -1.64 -2.24 -24.83
CA GLU A 384 -1.12 -1.09 -25.61
C GLU A 384 0.13 -0.44 -24.96
N ILE A 385 0.30 -0.58 -23.64
CA ILE A 385 1.47 -0.08 -22.89
C ILE A 385 2.45 -1.22 -22.63
N TYR A 386 1.93 -2.39 -22.24
CA TYR A 386 2.73 -3.56 -21.82
C TYR A 386 2.37 -4.77 -22.70
N PRO A 387 3.11 -5.05 -23.77
CA PRO A 387 2.93 -6.29 -24.55
C PRO A 387 3.04 -7.52 -23.65
N GLU A 388 2.16 -8.50 -23.85
CA GLU A 388 2.03 -9.69 -22.96
C GLU A 388 1.88 -9.27 -21.47
N PRO A 389 0.79 -8.56 -21.12
CA PRO A 389 0.70 -7.85 -19.85
C PRO A 389 0.68 -8.79 -18.63
N GLU A 390 0.23 -10.02 -18.75
CA GLU A 390 0.22 -11.02 -17.68
C GLU A 390 1.55 -11.80 -17.52
N LYS A 391 2.51 -11.63 -18.44
CA LYS A 391 3.79 -12.33 -18.41
C LYS A 391 4.77 -11.64 -17.48
N PHE A 392 5.38 -12.41 -16.57
CA PHE A 392 6.48 -11.93 -15.75
C PHE A 392 7.77 -11.85 -16.57
N ASN A 393 8.11 -10.67 -17.04
CA ASN A 393 9.25 -10.42 -17.91
C ASN A 393 10.09 -9.23 -17.45
N PRO A 394 11.03 -9.42 -16.51
CA PRO A 394 11.97 -8.38 -16.07
C PRO A 394 12.81 -7.75 -17.18
N GLN A 395 13.00 -8.44 -18.29
CA GLN A 395 13.81 -7.95 -19.43
C GLN A 395 13.15 -6.75 -20.12
N ARG A 396 11.82 -6.60 -20.05
CA ARG A 396 11.14 -5.42 -20.62
C ARG A 396 11.74 -4.09 -20.14
N TRP A 397 12.22 -4.05 -18.90
CA TRP A 397 12.80 -2.85 -18.29
C TRP A 397 14.21 -2.49 -18.78
N GLU A 398 14.79 -3.25 -19.72
CA GLU A 398 16.05 -2.89 -20.37
C GLU A 398 15.87 -1.79 -21.42
N THR A 399 14.75 -1.79 -22.11
CA THR A 399 14.48 -0.91 -23.25
C THR A 399 13.20 -0.09 -23.08
N PHE A 400 12.33 -0.46 -22.14
CA PHE A 400 11.07 0.21 -21.91
C PHE A 400 11.19 1.24 -20.78
N GLU A 401 11.00 2.51 -21.13
CA GLU A 401 11.03 3.65 -20.21
C GLU A 401 9.62 4.27 -20.12
N PRO A 402 8.74 3.73 -19.28
CA PRO A 402 7.40 4.27 -19.12
C PRO A 402 7.42 5.64 -18.44
N THR A 403 6.43 6.47 -18.78
CA THR A 403 6.15 7.67 -18.01
C THR A 403 5.67 7.33 -16.61
N MET A 404 5.73 8.30 -15.69
CA MET A 404 5.20 8.13 -14.33
C MET A 404 3.67 7.92 -14.27
N PHE A 405 2.97 8.04 -15.38
CA PHE A 405 1.53 7.81 -15.49
C PHE A 405 1.19 6.43 -16.07
N GLU A 406 2.13 5.82 -16.75
CA GLU A 406 2.06 4.44 -17.25
C GLU A 406 2.53 3.44 -16.19
N TYR A 407 3.65 3.74 -15.50
CA TYR A 407 4.17 2.93 -14.39
C TYR A 407 4.15 3.73 -13.09
N ASN A 408 3.17 3.45 -12.23
CA ASN A 408 2.89 4.26 -11.06
C ASN A 408 2.57 3.48 -9.78
N PRO A 409 3.37 2.44 -9.44
CA PRO A 409 3.13 1.68 -8.19
C PRO A 409 3.29 2.55 -6.94
N PHE A 410 4.02 3.65 -7.05
CA PHE A 410 4.18 4.69 -6.02
C PHE A 410 3.27 5.90 -6.24
N SER A 411 2.17 5.76 -7.02
CA SER A 411 1.34 6.87 -7.45
C SER A 411 2.09 7.88 -8.33
N ALA A 412 1.44 8.99 -8.70
CA ALA A 412 2.00 10.02 -9.57
C ALA A 412 1.57 11.43 -9.11
N GLY A 413 2.18 12.46 -9.72
CA GLY A 413 1.87 13.87 -9.48
C GLY A 413 2.26 14.35 -8.08
N SER A 414 1.55 15.37 -7.58
CA SER A 414 1.85 16.00 -6.29
C SER A 414 1.74 15.07 -5.07
N ARG A 415 1.08 13.93 -5.23
CA ARG A 415 0.88 12.92 -4.19
C ARG A 415 1.67 11.63 -4.44
N VAL A 416 2.74 11.69 -5.23
CA VAL A 416 3.69 10.59 -5.36
C VAL A 416 4.20 10.16 -3.98
N CYS A 417 4.41 8.86 -3.79
CA CYS A 417 4.85 8.31 -2.51
C CYS A 417 6.12 9.00 -1.98
N ILE A 418 6.04 9.55 -0.78
CA ILE A 418 7.19 10.22 -0.15
C ILE A 418 8.26 9.19 0.26
N GLY A 419 7.85 7.97 0.59
CA GLY A 419 8.72 6.87 1.02
C GLY A 419 9.22 5.96 -0.11
N ALA A 420 9.06 6.34 -1.40
CA ALA A 420 9.44 5.45 -2.51
C ALA A 420 10.91 5.01 -2.47
N GLY A 421 11.83 5.95 -2.19
CA GLY A 421 13.26 5.63 -2.06
C GLY A 421 13.56 4.72 -0.87
N PHE A 422 12.88 4.95 0.26
CA PHE A 422 12.97 4.09 1.46
C PHE A 422 12.49 2.66 1.15
N ALA A 423 11.31 2.51 0.56
CA ALA A 423 10.74 1.22 0.22
C ALA A 423 11.62 0.43 -0.78
N MET A 424 12.15 1.08 -1.81
CA MET A 424 13.03 0.43 -2.77
C MET A 424 14.35 -0.02 -2.13
N MET A 425 14.93 0.76 -1.21
CA MET A 425 16.12 0.35 -0.48
C MET A 425 15.83 -0.84 0.45
N GLU A 426 14.74 -0.76 1.23
CA GLU A 426 14.28 -1.85 2.11
C GLU A 426 14.07 -3.16 1.34
N ILE A 427 13.30 -3.12 0.24
CA ILE A 427 13.03 -4.30 -0.60
C ILE A 427 14.31 -4.89 -1.17
N LYS A 428 15.22 -4.06 -1.69
CA LYS A 428 16.51 -4.52 -2.23
C LYS A 428 17.38 -5.17 -1.15
N ILE A 429 17.49 -4.57 0.03
CA ILE A 429 18.28 -5.13 1.14
C ILE A 429 17.72 -6.49 1.56
N VAL A 430 16.42 -6.57 1.80
CA VAL A 430 15.77 -7.80 2.26
C VAL A 430 15.92 -8.92 1.23
N LEU A 431 15.61 -8.67 -0.04
CA LEU A 431 15.75 -9.66 -1.10
C LEU A 431 17.20 -10.10 -1.28
N SER A 432 18.16 -9.15 -1.26
CA SER A 432 19.58 -9.45 -1.39
C SER A 432 20.08 -10.39 -0.29
N MET A 433 19.75 -10.09 0.96
CA MET A 433 20.19 -10.89 2.10
C MET A 433 19.49 -12.25 2.16
N LEU A 434 18.19 -12.31 1.83
CA LEU A 434 17.42 -13.55 1.85
C LEU A 434 17.87 -14.49 0.73
N LEU A 435 17.93 -14.01 -0.52
CA LEU A 435 18.18 -14.85 -1.69
C LEU A 435 19.62 -15.38 -1.77
N GLN A 436 20.60 -14.67 -1.23
CA GLN A 436 21.96 -15.21 -1.13
C GLN A 436 22.05 -16.42 -0.18
N LYS A 437 21.24 -16.42 0.88
CA LYS A 437 21.34 -17.41 1.96
C LYS A 437 20.34 -18.55 1.82
N TYR A 438 19.15 -18.25 1.33
CA TYR A 438 18.02 -19.16 1.27
C TYR A 438 17.39 -19.22 -0.11
N ARG A 439 16.88 -20.39 -0.46
CA ARG A 439 15.91 -20.62 -1.52
C ARG A 439 14.55 -20.90 -0.89
N LEU A 440 13.54 -20.19 -1.35
CA LEU A 440 12.16 -20.41 -0.91
C LEU A 440 11.44 -21.31 -1.91
N GLN A 441 11.20 -22.55 -1.49
CA GLN A 441 10.49 -23.53 -2.30
C GLN A 441 8.99 -23.40 -2.08
N TYR A 442 8.24 -23.04 -3.11
CA TYR A 442 6.78 -23.03 -3.04
C TYR A 442 6.23 -24.43 -2.76
N ILE A 443 5.18 -24.51 -1.94
CA ILE A 443 4.46 -25.78 -1.68
C ILE A 443 3.30 -25.86 -2.67
N PRO A 444 3.30 -26.82 -3.64
CA PRO A 444 2.27 -26.89 -4.67
C PRO A 444 0.86 -27.10 -4.13
N ASN A 445 -0.16 -26.84 -4.99
CA ASN A 445 -1.57 -27.02 -4.71
C ASN A 445 -2.19 -26.05 -3.69
N GLN A 446 -1.53 -24.96 -3.34
CA GLN A 446 -2.12 -23.88 -2.56
C GLN A 446 -3.06 -23.04 -3.43
N THR A 447 -4.15 -22.57 -2.83
CA THR A 447 -5.03 -21.57 -3.41
C THR A 447 -4.52 -20.18 -3.00
N ILE A 448 -3.97 -19.45 -3.96
CA ILE A 448 -3.48 -18.08 -3.77
C ILE A 448 -4.53 -17.13 -4.33
N ASP A 449 -5.30 -16.56 -3.44
CA ASP A 449 -6.28 -15.52 -3.77
C ASP A 449 -5.75 -14.15 -3.34
N ARG A 450 -5.87 -13.17 -4.25
CA ARG A 450 -5.66 -11.76 -3.89
C ARG A 450 -6.78 -11.29 -2.96
N PHE A 451 -6.45 -10.45 -2.03
CA PHE A 451 -7.39 -9.82 -1.12
C PHE A 451 -6.95 -8.39 -0.81
N GLY A 452 -7.90 -7.50 -0.71
CA GLY A 452 -7.67 -6.13 -0.26
C GLY A 452 -8.22 -5.07 -1.22
N LEU A 453 -8.76 -4.03 -0.63
CA LEU A 453 -9.29 -2.86 -1.33
C LEU A 453 -8.21 -1.78 -1.48
N ILE A 454 -7.41 -1.58 -0.45
CA ILE A 454 -6.38 -0.53 -0.38
C ILE A 454 -5.01 -1.12 -0.68
N VAL A 455 -4.66 -2.20 0.01
CA VAL A 455 -3.39 -2.92 -0.12
C VAL A 455 -3.69 -4.35 -0.52
N MET A 456 -3.09 -4.81 -1.60
CA MET A 456 -3.29 -6.14 -2.14
C MET A 456 -2.32 -7.14 -1.52
N ALA A 457 -2.86 -8.10 -0.79
CA ALA A 457 -2.14 -9.16 -0.11
C ALA A 457 -2.66 -10.55 -0.52
N PRO A 458 -1.89 -11.63 -0.34
CA PRO A 458 -2.42 -12.98 -0.43
C PRO A 458 -3.36 -13.25 0.75
N LYS A 459 -4.60 -13.65 0.47
CA LYS A 459 -5.68 -13.81 1.46
C LYS A 459 -5.32 -14.74 2.62
N ASN A 460 -4.67 -15.86 2.32
CA ASN A 460 -4.32 -16.90 3.29
C ASN A 460 -2.81 -17.06 3.46
N GLY A 461 -2.04 -16.03 3.11
CA GLY A 461 -0.58 -16.10 3.05
C GLY A 461 -0.08 -16.98 1.91
N ILE A 462 1.23 -17.24 1.89
CA ILE A 462 1.89 -18.13 0.94
C ILE A 462 2.88 -18.99 1.70
N LYS A 463 2.60 -20.30 1.74
CA LYS A 463 3.49 -21.25 2.42
C LYS A 463 4.63 -21.68 1.52
N MET A 464 5.85 -21.56 2.02
CA MET A 464 7.08 -21.96 1.35
C MET A 464 7.97 -22.73 2.31
N ILE A 465 8.75 -23.67 1.81
CA ILE A 465 9.78 -24.37 2.58
C ILE A 465 11.08 -23.58 2.45
N VAL A 466 11.69 -23.27 3.58
CA VAL A 466 13.01 -22.61 3.61
C VAL A 466 14.08 -23.66 3.33
N ARG A 467 14.84 -23.49 2.24
CA ARG A 467 16.00 -24.30 1.89
C ARG A 467 17.27 -23.47 2.01
N LYS A 468 18.41 -24.11 2.28
CA LYS A 468 19.68 -23.43 2.00
C LYS A 468 19.74 -23.11 0.51
N GLN A 469 20.50 -22.09 0.14
CA GLN A 469 20.69 -21.80 -1.28
C GLN A 469 21.45 -22.95 -1.95
N ASP A 470 20.72 -23.77 -2.70
CA ASP A 470 21.17 -24.99 -3.37
C ASP A 470 21.04 -24.95 -4.90
N TYR A 471 20.61 -23.78 -5.43
CA TYR A 471 20.38 -23.55 -6.87
C TYR A 471 19.32 -24.45 -7.51
N ASN A 472 18.53 -25.19 -6.74
CA ASN A 472 17.49 -26.07 -7.26
C ASN A 472 16.15 -25.34 -7.48
N PHE A 473 16.16 -24.31 -8.32
CA PHE A 473 15.03 -23.39 -8.52
C PHE A 473 13.81 -24.02 -9.21
N THR A 474 13.96 -25.17 -9.86
CA THR A 474 12.83 -25.85 -10.51
C THR A 474 11.92 -26.58 -9.51
N GLN A 475 12.42 -26.85 -8.31
CA GLN A 475 11.66 -27.56 -7.30
C GLN A 475 10.56 -26.67 -6.69
N GLY A 476 9.30 -27.11 -6.80
CA GLY A 476 8.13 -26.39 -6.29
C GLY A 476 7.48 -25.45 -7.31
N VAL A 477 7.91 -25.46 -8.57
CA VAL A 477 7.30 -24.71 -9.65
C VAL A 477 5.97 -25.34 -10.05
N GLY A 478 4.94 -24.51 -10.30
CA GLY A 478 3.61 -24.94 -10.72
C GLY A 478 2.67 -25.32 -9.56
N GLY A 479 1.49 -25.84 -9.92
CA GLY A 479 0.48 -26.23 -8.95
C GLY A 479 -0.15 -25.06 -8.18
N VAL A 480 -0.10 -23.83 -8.71
CA VAL A 480 -0.75 -22.65 -8.14
C VAL A 480 -2.23 -22.64 -8.54
N LYS A 481 -3.12 -22.49 -7.55
CA LYS A 481 -4.57 -22.33 -7.73
C LYS A 481 -5.00 -20.95 -7.26
N GLY A 482 -6.25 -20.56 -7.54
CA GLY A 482 -6.84 -19.30 -7.08
C GLY A 482 -6.82 -18.20 -8.12
N ASN A 483 -7.41 -17.05 -7.74
CA ASN A 483 -7.62 -15.93 -8.64
C ASN A 483 -6.34 -15.13 -8.97
N ILE A 484 -5.21 -15.46 -8.36
CA ILE A 484 -3.91 -14.88 -8.73
C ILE A 484 -3.53 -15.21 -10.19
N ARG A 485 -4.00 -16.35 -10.72
CA ARG A 485 -3.79 -16.77 -12.11
C ARG A 485 -4.47 -15.87 -13.16
N GLU A 486 -5.40 -15.03 -12.74
CA GLU A 486 -6.00 -14.00 -13.59
C GLU A 486 -5.08 -12.79 -13.79
N MET A 487 -4.05 -12.63 -12.93
CA MET A 487 -3.16 -11.49 -12.90
C MET A 487 -1.79 -11.77 -13.51
N VAL A 488 -1.38 -13.03 -13.49
CA VAL A 488 -0.05 -13.44 -13.97
C VAL A 488 -0.10 -14.81 -14.60
N GLU A 489 0.60 -14.95 -15.73
CA GLU A 489 0.81 -16.23 -16.39
C GLU A 489 1.74 -17.12 -15.55
N LEU A 490 1.25 -18.27 -15.13
CA LEU A 490 1.96 -19.24 -14.31
C LEU A 490 1.92 -20.61 -14.96
N ILE A 491 3.00 -21.38 -14.78
CA ILE A 491 3.09 -22.78 -15.21
C ILE A 491 1.98 -23.57 -14.52
N GLY A 492 1.30 -24.42 -15.29
CA GLY A 492 0.14 -25.19 -14.87
C GLY A 492 0.45 -26.28 -13.84
#